data_db94d2f9e01306d306199cf7421b4120
#
_entry.id   db94d2f9e01306d306199cf7421b4120
#
_cell.length_a   1.000
_cell.length_b   1.000
_cell.length_c   1.000
_cell.angle_alpha   90.00
_cell.angle_beta   90.00
_cell.angle_gamma   90.00
#
_symmetry.space_group_name_H-M   'P 1'
#
loop_
_entity.id
_entity.type
_entity.pdbx_description
1 polymer ?
#
loop_
_entity_poly.entity_id
_entity_poly.type
_entity_poly.pdbx_seq_one_letter_code
_entity_poly.pdbx_strand_id
1 'polypeptide(L)'
;MLKEFIDDLRRHGIAVFDLIQTGAGNHSFFARRNGHTWSIRISRQRGEHRYTVHIFSEESDIRGTYSCPPGLLLTTIELRFNDLATP
;
A
#
# COMPACT_ATOMS: atom_id res chain seq x y z
N MET A 1 -11.99 -8.85 -2.49
CA MET A 1 -10.72 -9.03 -1.76
C MET A 1 -9.94 -7.74 -1.64
N LEU A 2 -9.50 -7.14 -2.73
CA LEU A 2 -8.77 -5.88 -2.58
C LEU A 2 -9.64 -4.72 -2.14
N LYS A 3 -10.93 -4.74 -2.49
CA LYS A 3 -11.89 -3.74 -2.05
C LYS A 3 -11.99 -3.69 -0.53
N GLU A 4 -12.02 -4.84 0.13
CA GLU A 4 -12.06 -4.92 1.59
C GLU A 4 -10.79 -4.33 2.20
N PHE A 5 -9.66 -4.59 1.59
CA PHE A 5 -8.39 -4.04 2.01
C PHE A 5 -8.37 -2.51 1.90
N ILE A 6 -8.87 -1.97 0.78
CA ILE A 6 -8.97 -0.52 0.59
C ILE A 6 -9.92 0.09 1.63
N ASP A 7 -11.05 -0.56 1.90
CA ASP A 7 -11.99 -0.10 2.93
C ASP A 7 -11.34 -0.12 4.32
N ASP A 8 -10.51 -1.13 4.60
CA ASP A 8 -9.77 -1.21 5.85
C ASP A 8 -8.76 -0.05 5.99
N LEU A 9 -8.05 0.29 4.94
CA LEU A 9 -7.15 1.44 4.95
C LEU A 9 -7.92 2.71 5.30
N ARG A 10 -9.08 2.92 4.67
CA ARG A 10 -9.92 4.09 4.94
C ARG A 10 -10.40 4.14 6.37
N ARG A 11 -10.77 2.99 6.95
CA ARG A 11 -11.19 2.91 8.35
C ARG A 11 -10.06 3.27 9.32
N HIS A 12 -8.81 3.06 8.89
CA HIS A 12 -7.63 3.40 9.70
C HIS A 12 -7.14 4.83 9.47
N GLY A 13 -7.95 5.66 8.84
CA GLY A 13 -7.64 7.07 8.63
C GLY A 13 -6.72 7.34 7.45
N ILE A 14 -6.58 6.38 6.55
CA ILE A 14 -5.76 6.52 5.36
C ILE A 14 -6.67 6.80 4.17
N ALA A 15 -6.54 7.97 3.56
CA ALA A 15 -7.28 8.31 2.35
C ALA A 15 -6.67 7.56 1.17
N VAL A 16 -7.53 6.96 0.34
CA VAL A 16 -7.09 6.22 -0.85
C VAL A 16 -7.78 6.83 -2.06
N PHE A 17 -7.01 7.15 -3.08
CA PHE A 17 -7.54 7.76 -4.29
C PHE A 17 -6.75 7.28 -5.52
N ASP A 18 -7.35 7.50 -6.70
CA ASP A 18 -6.78 7.12 -8.00
C ASP A 18 -6.43 5.64 -8.08
N LEU A 19 -7.33 4.79 -7.60
CA LEU A 19 -7.15 3.35 -7.66
C LEU A 19 -7.21 2.87 -9.11
N ILE A 20 -6.14 2.23 -9.56
CA ILE A 20 -6.03 1.67 -10.89
C ILE A 20 -5.71 0.19 -10.77
N GLN A 21 -6.51 -0.63 -11.42
CA GLN A 21 -6.24 -2.06 -11.53
C GLN A 21 -5.61 -2.34 -12.90
N THR A 22 -4.37 -2.82 -12.90
CA THR A 22 -3.64 -3.13 -14.12
C THR A 22 -3.38 -4.63 -14.18
N GLY A 23 -4.16 -5.35 -14.98
CA GLY A 23 -4.02 -6.80 -15.09
C GLY A 23 -4.49 -7.53 -13.85
N ALA A 24 -4.39 -8.85 -13.89
CA ALA A 24 -4.83 -9.71 -12.79
C ALA A 24 -3.88 -9.60 -11.60
N GLY A 25 -4.40 -9.15 -10.47
CA GLY A 25 -3.66 -9.10 -9.22
C GLY A 25 -2.72 -7.91 -9.05
N ASN A 26 -2.73 -6.95 -9.97
CA ASN A 26 -1.90 -5.76 -9.88
C ASN A 26 -2.78 -4.53 -9.64
N HIS A 27 -2.44 -3.77 -8.61
CA HIS A 27 -3.19 -2.57 -8.23
C HIS A 27 -2.22 -1.46 -7.89
N SER A 28 -2.54 -0.24 -8.29
CA SER A 28 -1.80 0.93 -7.85
C SER A 28 -2.77 2.00 -7.39
N PHE A 29 -2.39 2.76 -6.39
CA PHE A 29 -3.21 3.82 -5.84
C PHE A 29 -2.33 4.80 -5.07
N PHE A 30 -2.91 5.95 -4.76
CA PHE A 30 -2.28 6.91 -3.87
C PHE A 30 -2.95 6.83 -2.51
N ALA A 31 -2.15 6.90 -1.47
CA ALA A 31 -2.65 6.92 -0.10
C ALA A 31 -2.13 8.17 0.59
N ARG A 32 -2.96 8.79 1.43
CA ARG A 32 -2.61 10.02 2.13
C ARG A 32 -2.97 9.91 3.60
N ARG A 33 -2.03 10.27 4.44
CA ARG A 33 -2.22 10.32 5.89
C ARG A 33 -1.37 11.44 6.46
N ASN A 34 -1.99 12.27 7.32
CA ASN A 34 -1.30 13.37 8.01
C ASN A 34 -0.55 14.31 7.07
N GLY A 35 -1.12 14.57 5.89
CA GLY A 35 -0.51 15.47 4.91
C GLY A 35 0.57 14.87 4.04
N HIS A 36 0.93 13.60 4.25
CA HIS A 36 1.91 12.90 3.42
C HIS A 36 1.20 12.00 2.40
N THR A 37 1.66 12.06 1.17
CA THR A 37 1.11 11.28 0.07
C THR A 37 2.10 10.19 -0.36
N TRP A 38 1.59 9.00 -0.55
CA TRP A 38 2.36 7.82 -0.91
C TRP A 38 1.80 7.22 -2.18
N SER A 39 2.67 6.83 -3.09
CA SER A 39 2.30 5.99 -4.22
C SER A 39 2.50 4.53 -3.81
N ILE A 40 1.47 3.73 -3.94
CA ILE A 40 1.51 2.33 -3.51
C ILE A 40 1.16 1.46 -4.71
N ARG A 41 2.00 0.47 -4.96
CA ARG A 41 1.75 -0.54 -5.97
C ARG A 41 1.78 -1.91 -5.33
N ILE A 42 0.71 -2.67 -5.53
CA ILE A 42 0.58 -4.03 -5.00
C ILE A 42 0.56 -4.99 -6.17
N SER A 43 1.48 -5.94 -6.16
CA SER A 43 1.57 -6.98 -7.17
C SER A 43 1.46 -8.35 -6.51
N ARG A 44 0.65 -9.23 -7.08
CA ARG A 44 0.54 -10.60 -6.62
C ARG A 44 1.59 -11.45 -7.32
N GLN A 45 2.41 -12.14 -6.55
CA GLN A 45 3.41 -13.04 -7.11
C GLN A 45 2.72 -14.32 -7.63
N ARG A 46 3.04 -14.67 -8.86
CA ARG A 46 2.45 -15.82 -9.52
C ARG A 46 2.95 -17.10 -8.84
N GLY A 47 2.01 -18.00 -8.48
CA GLY A 47 2.34 -19.26 -7.86
C GLY A 47 2.63 -19.20 -6.37
N GLU A 48 2.61 -18.02 -5.77
CA GLU A 48 2.79 -17.84 -4.34
C GLU A 48 1.61 -17.07 -3.76
N HIS A 49 1.26 -17.38 -2.50
CA HIS A 49 0.23 -16.64 -1.78
C HIS A 49 0.85 -15.43 -1.07
N ARG A 50 1.57 -14.61 -1.82
CA ARG A 50 2.23 -13.43 -1.28
C ARG A 50 2.02 -12.24 -2.21
N TYR A 51 2.04 -11.06 -1.61
CA TYR A 51 2.03 -9.80 -2.34
C TYR A 51 3.37 -9.11 -2.23
N THR A 52 3.75 -8.43 -3.30
CA THR A 52 4.86 -7.48 -3.28
C THR A 52 4.27 -6.08 -3.21
N VAL A 53 4.70 -5.29 -2.25
CA VAL A 53 4.21 -3.93 -2.03
C VAL A 53 5.35 -2.97 -2.27
N HIS A 54 5.17 -2.05 -3.21
CA HIS A 54 6.10 -0.95 -3.46
C HIS A 54 5.49 0.31 -2.90
N ILE A 55 6.21 0.99 -2.01
CA ILE A 55 5.78 2.23 -1.39
C ILE A 55 6.78 3.33 -1.76
N PHE A 56 6.28 4.43 -2.26
CA PHE A 56 7.09 5.57 -2.64
C PHE A 56 6.47 6.84 -2.08
N SER A 57 7.28 7.65 -1.38
CA SER A 57 6.83 8.93 -0.85
C SER A 57 6.89 10.01 -1.92
N GLU A 58 5.78 10.75 -2.09
CA GLU A 58 5.74 11.85 -3.05
C GLU A 58 6.53 13.09 -2.56
N GLU A 59 6.68 13.25 -1.25
CA GLU A 59 7.33 14.42 -0.66
C GLU A 59 8.84 14.20 -0.40
N SER A 60 9.29 12.96 -0.37
CA SER A 60 10.69 12.63 -0.13
C SER A 60 11.05 11.44 -1.01
N ASP A 61 12.34 11.21 -1.22
CA ASP A 61 12.82 10.10 -2.06
C ASP A 61 12.83 8.77 -1.32
N ILE A 62 12.03 8.64 -0.27
CA ILE A 62 11.93 7.40 0.49
C ILE A 62 11.07 6.41 -0.26
N ARG A 63 11.62 5.23 -0.50
CA ARG A 63 10.91 4.15 -1.16
C ARG A 63 11.26 2.82 -0.50
N GLY A 64 10.33 1.87 -0.59
CA GLY A 64 10.56 0.55 -0.06
C GLY A 64 9.81 -0.50 -0.85
N THR A 65 10.33 -1.71 -0.83
CA THR A 65 9.69 -2.87 -1.44
C THR A 65 9.60 -3.95 -0.37
N TYR A 66 8.39 -4.46 -0.17
CA TYR A 66 8.11 -5.44 0.89
C TYR A 66 7.34 -6.60 0.33
N SER A 67 7.59 -7.79 0.87
CA SER A 67 6.83 -9.00 0.54
C SER A 67 6.07 -9.44 1.78
N CYS A 68 4.77 -9.73 1.64
CA CYS A 68 3.95 -10.14 2.77
C CYS A 68 2.84 -11.08 2.34
N PRO A 69 2.37 -11.95 3.24
CA PRO A 69 1.17 -12.74 2.96
C PRO A 69 -0.06 -11.85 2.93
N PRO A 70 -1.14 -12.27 2.26
CA PRO A 70 -2.33 -11.42 2.12
C PRO A 70 -2.92 -10.94 3.45
N GLY A 71 -2.88 -11.77 4.47
CA GLY A 71 -3.42 -11.40 5.79
C GLY A 71 -2.64 -10.30 6.51
N LEU A 72 -1.42 -10.00 6.09
CA LEU A 72 -0.57 -8.98 6.71
C LEU A 72 -0.41 -7.74 5.83
N LEU A 73 -1.19 -7.64 4.75
CA LEU A 73 -1.05 -6.53 3.80
C LEU A 73 -1.33 -5.17 4.47
N LEU A 74 -2.43 -5.06 5.20
CA LEU A 74 -2.79 -3.84 5.93
C LEU A 74 -1.72 -3.49 6.97
N THR A 75 -1.33 -4.46 7.78
CA THR A 75 -0.33 -4.26 8.83
C THR A 75 1.01 -3.80 8.24
N THR A 76 1.43 -4.41 7.13
CA THR A 76 2.68 -4.05 6.47
C THR A 76 2.66 -2.59 6.01
N ILE A 77 1.57 -2.16 5.40
CA ILE A 77 1.45 -0.77 4.91
C ILE A 77 1.39 0.20 6.09
N GLU A 78 0.62 -0.09 7.13
CA GLU A 78 0.52 0.79 8.30
C GLU A 78 1.85 0.95 9.01
N LEU A 79 2.59 -0.14 9.19
CA LEU A 79 3.90 -0.07 9.82
C LEU A 79 4.85 0.82 9.03
N ARG A 80 4.82 0.73 7.69
CA ARG A 80 5.68 1.56 6.85
C ARG A 80 5.26 3.03 6.88
N PHE A 81 3.96 3.31 6.93
CA PHE A 81 3.50 4.68 7.10
C PHE A 81 4.01 5.29 8.40
N ASN A 82 3.96 4.53 9.50
CA ASN A 82 4.44 4.98 10.79
C ASN A 82 5.95 5.20 10.77
N ASP A 83 6.70 4.28 10.19
CA ASP A 83 8.17 4.39 10.10
C ASP A 83 8.59 5.60 9.25
N LEU A 84 7.90 5.82 8.14
CA LEU A 84 8.28 6.87 7.19
C LEU A 84 7.73 8.24 7.59
N ALA A 85 6.69 8.29 8.43
CA ALA A 85 6.13 9.54 8.95
C ALA A 85 6.87 10.03 10.21
N THR A 86 7.73 9.22 10.79
CA THR A 86 8.52 9.59 11.95
C THR A 86 9.80 10.31 11.49
N PRO A 87 10.03 11.55 11.89
CA PRO A 87 11.26 12.26 11.52
C PRO A 87 12.50 11.63 12.13
#